data_753ab7e163f23bf8d1b77ec08eb7f670
#
_entry.id   753ab7e163f23bf8d1b77ec08eb7f670
#
_cell.length_a   1.000
_cell.length_b   1.000
_cell.length_c   1.000
_cell.angle_alpha   90.00
_cell.angle_beta   90.00
_cell.angle_gamma   90.00
#
_symmetry.space_group_name_H-M   'P 1'
#
loop_
_entity.id
_entity.type
_entity.pdbx_description
1 polymer ?
#
loop_
_entity_poly.entity_id
_entity_poly.type
_entity_poly.pdbx_seq_one_letter_code
_entity_poly.pdbx_strand_id
1 'polypeptide(L)'
;ASRLLQLADGALADYRFGELPQLLQPGDLLVFNDTRVIRARLFGRKQSGGRIEVLIERIVDRRHAVAQLRASKSPQPGSRILLEDSIKLVVRGRSGEQDEFFVLELVGEGDLWSLIEEHGRLPLPPYIQHAASAADEARYQTVFARRPGAVAAPTAGLHFDAALLARLAECGVEVAWLTLHVGAGTFQPVRVHRLSEHRMHAERFEIPPATVAAIARTRARGGKVIAVGTTSLRALEAAAQGGELRSGAAETDIFITPGYDFRVVDRLITNFHLPKSTLLMLISAFAGLETVRGAYDHAIRQRYRFFSYGDAMLLTRH
;
A
#
# COMPACT_ATOMS: atom_id res chain seq x y z
N ALA A 1 -2.18 7.67 -20.75
CA ALA A 1 -1.59 6.39 -20.36
C ALA A 1 -0.27 6.67 -19.66
N SER A 2 0.04 5.95 -18.54
CA SER A 2 1.32 6.07 -17.85
C SER A 2 2.45 5.41 -18.66
N ARG A 3 3.68 5.87 -18.40
CA ARG A 3 4.88 5.23 -18.93
C ARG A 3 5.33 4.10 -18.01
N LEU A 4 6.13 3.20 -18.54
CA LEU A 4 6.74 2.08 -17.83
C LEU A 4 8.25 2.06 -18.14
N LEU A 5 9.07 2.21 -17.11
CA LEU A 5 10.52 2.02 -17.21
C LEU A 5 10.86 0.58 -16.84
N GLN A 6 11.34 -0.20 -17.78
CA GLN A 6 11.87 -1.53 -17.49
C GLN A 6 13.33 -1.43 -17.05
N LEU A 7 13.66 -2.16 -15.99
CA LEU A 7 15.01 -2.38 -15.51
C LEU A 7 15.25 -3.89 -15.44
N ALA A 8 16.03 -4.40 -16.36
CA ALA A 8 16.37 -5.82 -16.45
C ALA A 8 17.84 -5.99 -16.81
N ASP A 9 18.56 -6.85 -16.09
CA ASP A 9 19.96 -7.17 -16.31
C ASP A 9 20.88 -5.93 -16.46
N GLY A 10 20.57 -4.89 -15.67
CA GLY A 10 21.29 -3.61 -15.71
C GLY A 10 20.91 -2.68 -16.87
N ALA A 11 20.10 -3.13 -17.84
CA ALA A 11 19.64 -2.34 -18.96
C ALA A 11 18.32 -1.62 -18.64
N LEU A 12 18.17 -0.40 -19.21
CA LEU A 12 16.96 0.43 -19.11
C LEU A 12 16.27 0.48 -20.47
N ALA A 13 14.95 0.34 -20.47
CA ALA A 13 14.13 0.52 -21.67
C ALA A 13 12.80 1.22 -21.31
N ASP A 14 12.42 2.16 -22.18
CA ASP A 14 11.23 2.99 -22.01
C ASP A 14 10.04 2.40 -22.78
N TYR A 15 8.92 2.22 -22.10
CA TYR A 15 7.66 1.70 -22.64
C TYR A 15 6.48 2.56 -22.18
N ARG A 16 5.33 2.30 -22.77
CA ARG A 16 4.02 2.68 -22.22
C ARG A 16 3.48 1.51 -21.36
N PHE A 17 2.77 1.80 -20.29
CA PHE A 17 2.24 0.75 -19.42
C PHE A 17 1.32 -0.26 -20.16
N GLY A 18 0.60 0.20 -21.19
CA GLY A 18 -0.21 -0.67 -22.04
C GLY A 18 0.58 -1.69 -22.88
N GLU A 19 1.91 -1.58 -22.95
CA GLU A 19 2.81 -2.51 -23.65
C GLU A 19 3.31 -3.64 -22.72
N LEU A 20 2.90 -3.63 -21.44
CA LEU A 20 3.26 -4.66 -20.44
C LEU A 20 3.09 -6.11 -20.96
N PRO A 21 2.04 -6.48 -21.73
CA PRO A 21 1.91 -7.84 -22.27
C PRO A 21 3.10 -8.30 -23.14
N GLN A 22 3.84 -7.37 -23.75
CA GLN A 22 5.02 -7.71 -24.57
C GLN A 22 6.26 -8.01 -23.71
N LEU A 23 6.24 -7.67 -22.43
CA LEU A 23 7.36 -7.80 -21.49
C LEU A 23 7.22 -9.01 -20.58
N LEU A 24 6.06 -9.69 -20.62
CA LEU A 24 5.75 -10.88 -19.83
C LEU A 24 5.67 -12.11 -20.73
N GLN A 25 5.88 -13.28 -20.14
CA GLN A 25 5.84 -14.55 -20.85
C GLN A 25 4.57 -15.35 -20.49
N PRO A 26 4.06 -16.18 -21.41
CA PRO A 26 3.03 -17.15 -21.04
C PRO A 26 3.48 -17.99 -19.86
N GLY A 27 2.60 -18.14 -18.87
CA GLY A 27 2.92 -18.84 -17.64
C GLY A 27 3.49 -17.98 -16.51
N ASP A 28 3.78 -16.71 -16.74
CA ASP A 28 4.06 -15.75 -15.66
C ASP A 28 2.81 -15.50 -14.80
N LEU A 29 3.01 -15.11 -13.54
CA LEU A 29 1.95 -14.84 -12.57
C LEU A 29 2.08 -13.42 -12.02
N LEU A 30 1.06 -12.61 -12.21
CA LEU A 30 0.90 -11.31 -11.54
C LEU A 30 0.16 -11.49 -10.21
N VAL A 31 0.76 -11.05 -9.10
CA VAL A 31 0.13 -11.08 -7.77
C VAL A 31 -0.25 -9.68 -7.35
N PHE A 32 -1.55 -9.45 -7.22
CA PHE A 32 -2.16 -8.16 -6.89
C PHE A 32 -2.59 -8.08 -5.43
N ASN A 33 -2.63 -6.86 -4.91
CA ASN A 33 -3.26 -6.54 -3.64
C ASN A 33 -4.70 -6.04 -3.90
N ASP A 34 -5.71 -6.77 -3.46
CA ASP A 34 -7.13 -6.50 -3.67
C ASP A 34 -7.77 -5.65 -2.56
N THR A 35 -6.95 -5.03 -1.71
CA THR A 35 -7.46 -4.14 -0.67
C THR A 35 -8.22 -2.95 -1.26
N ARG A 36 -9.29 -2.53 -0.57
CA ARG A 36 -10.09 -1.35 -0.90
C ARG A 36 -9.84 -0.25 0.13
N VAL A 37 -9.60 0.96 -0.35
CA VAL A 37 -9.44 2.14 0.50
C VAL A 37 -10.80 2.52 1.09
N ILE A 38 -10.82 2.76 2.40
CA ILE A 38 -12.00 3.24 3.13
C ILE A 38 -11.98 4.75 3.28
N ARG A 39 -13.11 5.37 3.56
CA ARG A 39 -13.23 6.81 3.82
C ARG A 39 -12.71 7.20 5.19
N ALA A 40 -11.45 6.89 5.46
CA ALA A 40 -10.84 6.91 6.77
C ALA A 40 -10.58 8.31 7.35
N ARG A 41 -10.74 9.39 6.57
CA ARG A 41 -10.46 10.77 7.03
C ARG A 41 -11.73 11.46 7.45
N LEU A 42 -11.76 11.96 8.69
CA LEU A 42 -12.89 12.65 9.29
C LEU A 42 -12.41 13.96 9.95
N PHE A 43 -13.30 14.94 9.97
CA PHE A 43 -13.04 16.23 10.60
C PHE A 43 -14.08 16.51 11.68
N GLY A 44 -13.69 17.29 12.67
CA GLY A 44 -14.62 17.61 13.75
C GLY A 44 -14.03 18.51 14.81
N ARG A 45 -14.59 18.41 16.02
CA ARG A 45 -14.21 19.24 17.15
C ARG A 45 -14.06 18.41 18.42
N LYS A 46 -13.12 18.80 19.25
CA LYS A 46 -13.02 18.33 20.64
C LYS A 46 -14.13 18.98 21.47
N GLN A 47 -14.50 18.39 22.61
CA GLN A 47 -15.45 18.98 23.55
C GLN A 47 -15.06 20.42 23.97
N SER A 48 -13.78 20.75 23.97
CA SER A 48 -13.25 22.10 24.21
C SER A 48 -13.42 23.08 23.04
N GLY A 49 -14.09 22.70 21.95
CA GLY A 49 -14.31 23.50 20.73
C GLY A 49 -13.15 23.49 19.71
N GLY A 50 -11.98 23.00 20.08
CA GLY A 50 -10.82 22.94 19.18
C GLY A 50 -11.03 21.98 18.02
N ARG A 51 -10.60 22.38 16.80
CA ARG A 51 -10.64 21.54 15.60
C ARG A 51 -9.79 20.29 15.75
N ILE A 52 -10.24 19.20 15.16
CA ILE A 52 -9.53 17.94 15.10
C ILE A 52 -9.72 17.27 13.74
N GLU A 53 -8.66 16.68 13.22
CA GLU A 53 -8.68 15.75 12.10
C GLU A 53 -8.37 14.35 12.64
N VAL A 54 -9.15 13.39 12.21
CA VAL A 54 -9.00 11.97 12.57
C VAL A 54 -8.74 11.20 11.29
N LEU A 55 -7.66 10.45 11.28
CA LEU A 55 -7.36 9.48 10.23
C LEU A 55 -7.43 8.08 10.86
N ILE A 56 -8.49 7.34 10.54
CA ILE A 56 -8.64 5.96 11.00
C ILE A 56 -7.53 5.12 10.41
N GLU A 57 -6.74 4.50 11.25
CA GLU A 57 -5.71 3.53 10.86
C GLU A 57 -6.31 2.15 10.62
N ARG A 58 -7.18 1.72 11.54
CA ARG A 58 -7.96 0.48 11.42
C ARG A 58 -9.20 0.50 12.31
N ILE A 59 -10.23 -0.17 11.85
CA ILE A 59 -11.41 -0.51 12.66
C ILE A 59 -11.12 -1.85 13.34
N VAL A 60 -11.21 -1.87 14.68
CA VAL A 60 -10.93 -3.05 15.49
C VAL A 60 -12.18 -3.92 15.61
N ASP A 61 -13.30 -3.29 15.89
CA ASP A 61 -14.63 -3.89 15.97
C ASP A 61 -15.71 -2.84 15.69
N ARG A 62 -16.98 -3.18 15.90
CA ARG A 62 -18.13 -2.29 15.66
C ARG A 62 -18.05 -0.93 16.38
N ARG A 63 -17.31 -0.86 17.47
CA ARG A 63 -17.25 0.33 18.36
C ARG A 63 -15.87 0.93 18.51
N HIS A 64 -14.81 0.21 18.17
CA HIS A 64 -13.44 0.62 18.42
C HIS A 64 -12.66 0.79 17.13
N ALA A 65 -11.87 1.86 17.08
CA ALA A 65 -10.90 2.11 16.03
C ALA A 65 -9.56 2.57 16.62
N VAL A 66 -8.51 2.30 15.88
CA VAL A 66 -7.18 2.90 16.06
C VAL A 66 -7.05 4.00 15.03
N ALA A 67 -6.57 5.19 15.44
CA ALA A 67 -6.51 6.36 14.57
C ALA A 67 -5.33 7.27 14.88
N GLN A 68 -4.89 8.02 13.88
CA GLN A 68 -4.04 9.19 14.06
C GLN A 68 -4.93 10.41 14.29
N LEU A 69 -4.55 11.27 15.24
CA LEU A 69 -5.26 12.50 15.54
C LEU A 69 -4.36 13.71 15.32
N ARG A 70 -4.85 14.68 14.57
CA ARG A 70 -4.19 15.97 14.36
C ARG A 70 -5.03 17.08 14.97
N ALA A 71 -4.49 17.72 16.00
CA ALA A 71 -5.11 18.83 16.72
C ALA A 71 -4.03 19.74 17.30
N SER A 72 -4.38 21.01 17.62
CA SER A 72 -3.46 21.97 18.25
C SER A 72 -2.91 21.51 19.60
N LYS A 73 -3.77 20.81 20.37
CA LYS A 73 -3.39 20.10 21.62
C LYS A 73 -3.92 18.69 21.52
N SER A 74 -3.06 17.72 21.78
CA SER A 74 -3.41 16.30 21.77
C SER A 74 -4.52 16.01 22.80
N PRO A 75 -5.60 15.31 22.43
CA PRO A 75 -6.63 14.95 23.39
C PRO A 75 -6.10 13.90 24.38
N GLN A 76 -6.56 13.99 25.61
CA GLN A 76 -6.22 13.05 26.69
C GLN A 76 -7.24 11.91 26.72
N PRO A 77 -6.90 10.74 27.33
CA PRO A 77 -7.88 9.71 27.62
C PRO A 77 -9.11 10.27 28.34
N GLY A 78 -10.30 9.84 27.95
CA GLY A 78 -11.59 10.35 28.41
C GLY A 78 -12.12 11.56 27.62
N SER A 79 -11.29 12.21 26.77
CA SER A 79 -11.73 13.32 25.92
C SER A 79 -12.80 12.86 24.94
N ARG A 80 -13.87 13.68 24.80
CA ARG A 80 -14.91 13.45 23.79
C ARG A 80 -14.63 14.25 22.52
N ILE A 81 -14.93 13.62 21.40
CA ILE A 81 -14.75 14.16 20.05
C ILE A 81 -16.07 14.00 19.31
N LEU A 82 -16.47 15.05 18.59
CA LEU A 82 -17.60 15.01 17.66
C LEU A 82 -17.07 15.19 16.24
N LEU A 83 -17.25 14.18 15.41
CA LEU A 83 -16.83 14.19 14.00
C LEU A 83 -18.04 14.28 13.09
N GLU A 84 -17.87 15.03 11.97
CA GLU A 84 -18.88 15.25 10.92
C GLU A 84 -20.27 15.56 11.52
N ASP A 85 -20.30 16.29 12.64
CA ASP A 85 -21.48 16.70 13.42
C ASP A 85 -22.40 15.57 13.90
N SER A 86 -22.05 14.30 13.70
CA SER A 86 -22.87 13.13 14.00
C SER A 86 -22.14 12.05 14.82
N ILE A 87 -20.87 11.79 14.56
CA ILE A 87 -20.11 10.68 15.13
C ILE A 87 -19.49 11.10 16.45
N LYS A 88 -19.99 10.56 17.57
CA LYS A 88 -19.47 10.84 18.91
C LYS A 88 -18.46 9.77 19.31
N LEU A 89 -17.22 10.15 19.58
CA LEU A 89 -16.16 9.26 20.02
C LEU A 89 -15.58 9.68 21.36
N VAL A 90 -15.04 8.71 22.09
CA VAL A 90 -14.21 8.90 23.29
C VAL A 90 -12.82 8.37 23.02
N VAL A 91 -11.80 9.12 23.40
CA VAL A 91 -10.40 8.67 23.42
C VAL A 91 -10.21 7.75 24.61
N ARG A 92 -9.88 6.48 24.38
CA ARG A 92 -9.65 5.48 25.43
C ARG A 92 -8.20 5.41 25.89
N GLY A 93 -7.26 5.74 25.01
CA GLY A 93 -5.84 5.71 25.30
C GLY A 93 -4.98 5.86 24.07
N ARG A 94 -3.74 5.46 24.21
CA ARG A 94 -2.77 5.38 23.13
C ARG A 94 -2.53 3.92 22.74
N SER A 95 -2.04 3.70 21.54
CA SER A 95 -1.58 2.42 21.03
C SER A 95 -0.46 2.59 20.03
N GLY A 96 0.18 1.47 19.63
CA GLY A 96 1.42 1.49 18.88
C GLY A 96 2.65 1.42 19.81
N GLU A 97 3.80 1.02 19.27
CA GLU A 97 5.02 0.85 20.08
C GLU A 97 5.56 2.18 20.65
N GLN A 98 5.23 3.30 20.00
CA GLN A 98 5.65 4.65 20.42
C GLN A 98 4.46 5.54 20.79
N ASP A 99 3.31 4.95 21.14
CA ASP A 99 2.07 5.68 21.46
C ASP A 99 1.62 6.64 20.35
N GLU A 100 1.93 6.31 19.08
CA GLU A 100 1.68 7.17 17.92
C GLU A 100 0.22 7.20 17.49
N PHE A 101 -0.56 6.19 17.91
CA PHE A 101 -2.00 6.09 17.64
C PHE A 101 -2.85 6.34 18.86
N PHE A 102 -4.14 6.57 18.63
CA PHE A 102 -5.17 6.68 19.64
C PHE A 102 -6.18 5.55 19.48
N VAL A 103 -6.61 5.00 20.60
CA VAL A 103 -7.77 4.11 20.65
C VAL A 103 -9.01 4.96 20.82
N LEU A 104 -9.94 4.87 19.88
CA LEU A 104 -11.21 5.59 19.86
C LEU A 104 -12.36 4.61 20.05
N GLU A 105 -13.35 5.00 20.83
CA GLU A 105 -14.58 4.23 21.04
C GLU A 105 -15.80 5.05 20.66
N LEU A 106 -16.73 4.44 19.91
CA LEU A 106 -18.02 5.00 19.54
C LEU A 106 -18.93 5.12 20.76
N VAL A 107 -19.50 6.31 20.96
CA VAL A 107 -20.48 6.59 22.01
C VAL A 107 -21.88 6.62 21.39
N GLY A 108 -22.81 5.88 21.99
CA GLY A 108 -24.18 5.75 21.48
C GLY A 108 -24.38 4.48 20.67
N GLU A 109 -25.48 4.44 19.92
CA GLU A 109 -25.84 3.34 19.05
C GLU A 109 -25.15 3.47 17.69
N GLY A 110 -25.02 2.36 16.95
CA GLY A 110 -24.49 2.35 15.60
C GLY A 110 -23.29 1.42 15.44
N ASP A 111 -22.80 1.44 14.23
CA ASP A 111 -21.62 0.70 13.78
C ASP A 111 -20.62 1.70 13.20
N LEU A 112 -19.44 1.71 13.79
CA LEU A 112 -18.37 2.66 13.39
C LEU A 112 -17.98 2.50 11.92
N TRP A 113 -18.04 1.28 11.41
CA TRP A 113 -17.79 1.01 10.01
C TRP A 113 -18.77 1.75 9.09
N SER A 114 -20.07 1.58 9.34
CA SER A 114 -21.12 2.24 8.55
C SER A 114 -21.01 3.77 8.61
N LEU A 115 -20.77 4.31 9.81
CA LEU A 115 -20.63 5.76 10.02
C LEU A 115 -19.42 6.34 9.26
N ILE A 116 -18.30 5.62 9.22
CA ILE A 116 -17.11 6.06 8.49
C ILE A 116 -17.34 6.00 6.97
N GLU A 117 -17.98 4.96 6.46
CA GLU A 117 -18.31 4.86 5.03
C GLU A 117 -19.32 5.95 4.59
N GLU A 118 -20.26 6.32 5.45
CA GLU A 118 -21.27 7.34 5.13
C GLU A 118 -20.71 8.76 5.21
N HIS A 119 -19.97 9.09 6.26
CA HIS A 119 -19.59 10.47 6.57
C HIS A 119 -18.11 10.79 6.32
N GLY A 120 -17.26 9.77 6.22
CA GLY A 120 -15.82 9.94 6.05
C GLY A 120 -15.46 10.38 4.63
N ARG A 121 -14.20 10.76 4.47
CA ARG A 121 -13.61 11.20 3.21
C ARG A 121 -12.42 10.32 2.85
N LEU A 122 -12.16 10.20 1.55
CA LEU A 122 -11.01 9.49 1.02
C LEU A 122 -9.70 10.11 1.56
N PRO A 123 -8.81 9.32 2.19
CA PRO A 123 -7.53 9.80 2.71
C PRO A 123 -6.47 9.88 1.60
N LEU A 124 -6.48 10.97 0.84
CA LEU A 124 -5.43 11.20 -0.16
C LEU A 124 -4.07 11.41 0.50
N PRO A 125 -2.96 10.97 -0.13
CA PRO A 125 -1.60 11.22 0.34
C PRO A 125 -1.31 12.71 0.57
N PRO A 126 -0.46 13.07 1.56
CA PRO A 126 -0.21 14.47 1.94
C PRO A 126 0.36 15.37 0.85
N TYR A 127 1.00 14.80 -0.18
CA TYR A 127 1.53 15.57 -1.32
C TYR A 127 0.45 15.95 -2.34
N ILE A 128 -0.76 15.38 -2.23
CA ILE A 128 -1.94 15.82 -2.98
C ILE A 128 -2.63 16.90 -2.16
N GLN A 129 -2.49 18.17 -2.59
CA GLN A 129 -2.86 19.33 -1.80
C GLN A 129 -4.34 19.77 -1.94
N HIS A 130 -5.11 19.13 -2.82
CA HIS A 130 -6.54 19.42 -2.95
C HIS A 130 -7.40 18.45 -2.10
N ALA A 131 -8.60 18.88 -1.75
CA ALA A 131 -9.58 18.00 -1.12
C ALA A 131 -9.99 16.88 -2.08
N ALA A 132 -10.25 15.69 -1.54
CA ALA A 132 -10.71 14.57 -2.34
C ALA A 132 -12.00 14.93 -3.09
N SER A 133 -12.00 14.72 -4.40
CA SER A 133 -13.13 14.90 -5.30
C SER A 133 -13.78 13.55 -5.63
N ALA A 134 -14.98 13.56 -6.21
CA ALA A 134 -15.61 12.34 -6.72
C ALA A 134 -14.74 11.62 -7.77
N ALA A 135 -13.98 12.37 -8.55
CA ALA A 135 -13.02 11.79 -9.50
C ALA A 135 -11.86 11.07 -8.79
N ASP A 136 -11.40 11.59 -7.64
CA ASP A 136 -10.37 10.91 -6.85
C ASP A 136 -10.92 9.64 -6.19
N GLU A 137 -12.17 9.65 -5.71
CA GLU A 137 -12.80 8.44 -5.15
C GLU A 137 -12.83 7.28 -6.16
N ALA A 138 -13.08 7.57 -7.43
CA ALA A 138 -13.03 6.56 -8.49
C ALA A 138 -11.60 6.18 -8.89
N ARG A 139 -10.67 7.16 -8.95
CA ARG A 139 -9.31 6.95 -9.45
C ARG A 139 -8.32 6.43 -8.41
N TYR A 140 -8.59 6.63 -7.12
CA TYR A 140 -7.73 6.16 -6.02
C TYR A 140 -8.18 4.78 -5.50
N GLN A 141 -8.85 4.01 -6.37
CA GLN A 141 -9.18 2.61 -6.17
C GLN A 141 -8.72 1.80 -7.37
N THR A 142 -8.24 0.59 -7.14
CA THR A 142 -7.96 -0.34 -8.23
C THR A 142 -9.25 -0.92 -8.80
N VAL A 143 -9.26 -1.30 -10.08
CA VAL A 143 -10.44 -1.93 -10.73
C VAL A 143 -10.80 -3.29 -10.11
N PHE A 144 -9.93 -3.83 -9.28
CA PHE A 144 -10.09 -5.10 -8.58
C PHE A 144 -10.17 -4.96 -7.05
N ALA A 145 -10.33 -3.74 -6.51
CA ALA A 145 -10.49 -3.50 -5.08
C ALA A 145 -11.72 -4.22 -4.53
N ARG A 146 -11.54 -5.11 -3.54
CA ARG A 146 -12.59 -5.97 -2.99
C ARG A 146 -12.70 -5.86 -1.48
N ARG A 147 -11.59 -6.00 -0.76
CA ARG A 147 -11.55 -6.11 0.71
C ARG A 147 -11.28 -4.76 1.35
N PRO A 148 -12.30 -4.13 1.96
CA PRO A 148 -12.14 -2.80 2.55
C PRO A 148 -11.28 -2.87 3.82
N GLY A 149 -10.49 -1.81 4.08
CA GLY A 149 -9.65 -1.71 5.29
C GLY A 149 -8.37 -0.90 5.13
N ALA A 150 -7.97 -0.55 3.92
CA ALA A 150 -6.78 0.27 3.68
C ALA A 150 -7.06 1.76 3.82
N VAL A 151 -6.07 2.53 4.25
CA VAL A 151 -6.08 3.99 4.22
C VAL A 151 -5.29 4.57 3.05
N ALA A 152 -4.58 3.73 2.30
CA ALA A 152 -3.92 4.11 1.06
C ALA A 152 -4.12 3.04 -0.01
N ALA A 153 -4.24 3.46 -1.28
CA ALA A 153 -4.36 2.54 -2.40
C ALA A 153 -3.02 1.83 -2.68
N PRO A 154 -3.06 0.56 -3.14
CA PRO A 154 -1.89 -0.11 -3.71
C PRO A 154 -1.61 0.48 -5.11
N THR A 155 -0.88 1.61 -5.14
CA THR A 155 -0.83 2.55 -6.28
C THR A 155 -0.30 1.96 -7.58
N ALA A 156 0.56 0.93 -7.53
CA ALA A 156 0.99 0.21 -8.72
C ALA A 156 -0.17 -0.49 -9.44
N GLY A 157 -1.21 -0.89 -8.70
CA GLY A 157 -2.43 -1.47 -9.24
C GLY A 157 -3.31 -0.49 -10.01
N LEU A 158 -3.16 0.83 -9.78
CA LEU A 158 -3.94 1.87 -10.46
C LEU A 158 -3.60 2.01 -11.96
N HIS A 159 -2.49 1.43 -12.41
CA HIS A 159 -2.09 1.41 -13.81
C HIS A 159 -2.87 0.38 -14.65
N PHE A 160 -3.53 -0.58 -14.00
CA PHE A 160 -4.27 -1.64 -14.65
C PHE A 160 -5.74 -1.25 -14.83
N ASP A 161 -6.26 -1.52 -16.01
CA ASP A 161 -7.67 -1.49 -16.32
C ASP A 161 -8.15 -2.88 -16.78
N ALA A 162 -9.46 -3.05 -16.93
CA ALA A 162 -10.05 -4.32 -17.33
C ALA A 162 -9.56 -4.80 -18.71
N ALA A 163 -9.34 -3.87 -19.65
CA ALA A 163 -8.85 -4.19 -21.00
C ALA A 163 -7.42 -4.72 -20.98
N LEU A 164 -6.53 -4.13 -20.17
CA LEU A 164 -5.16 -4.62 -20.01
C LEU A 164 -5.14 -6.00 -19.34
N LEU A 165 -5.97 -6.23 -18.30
CA LEU A 165 -6.07 -7.53 -17.65
C LEU A 165 -6.56 -8.63 -18.62
N ALA A 166 -7.54 -8.33 -19.48
CA ALA A 166 -8.00 -9.25 -20.52
C ALA A 166 -6.87 -9.60 -21.51
N ARG A 167 -6.14 -8.61 -22.01
CA ARG A 167 -4.99 -8.82 -22.91
C ARG A 167 -3.88 -9.65 -22.27
N LEU A 168 -3.60 -9.46 -20.99
CA LEU A 168 -2.62 -10.25 -20.26
C LEU A 168 -3.07 -11.71 -20.16
N ALA A 169 -4.34 -11.97 -19.90
CA ALA A 169 -4.90 -13.30 -19.88
C ALA A 169 -4.83 -13.98 -21.27
N GLU A 170 -5.12 -13.25 -22.35
CA GLU A 170 -4.97 -13.72 -23.74
C GLU A 170 -3.50 -14.10 -24.07
N CYS A 171 -2.53 -13.40 -23.47
CA CYS A 171 -1.11 -13.73 -23.57
C CYS A 171 -0.67 -14.89 -22.66
N GLY A 172 -1.60 -15.55 -21.94
CA GLY A 172 -1.28 -16.66 -21.03
C GLY A 172 -0.64 -16.25 -19.72
N VAL A 173 -0.75 -14.98 -19.31
CA VAL A 173 -0.31 -14.48 -18.01
C VAL A 173 -1.44 -14.72 -16.99
N GLU A 174 -1.12 -15.44 -15.91
CA GLU A 174 -2.07 -15.70 -14.84
C GLU A 174 -2.10 -14.57 -13.81
N VAL A 175 -3.21 -14.49 -13.06
CA VAL A 175 -3.36 -13.54 -11.96
C VAL A 175 -3.71 -14.24 -10.65
N ALA A 176 -3.18 -13.75 -9.55
CA ALA A 176 -3.54 -14.15 -8.20
C ALA A 176 -3.70 -12.92 -7.30
N TRP A 177 -4.35 -13.11 -6.17
CA TRP A 177 -4.75 -12.04 -5.28
C TRP A 177 -4.27 -12.30 -3.86
N LEU A 178 -3.85 -11.26 -3.20
CA LEU A 178 -3.68 -11.22 -1.75
C LEU A 178 -4.31 -9.93 -1.22
N THR A 179 -4.51 -9.86 0.07
CA THR A 179 -4.93 -8.63 0.73
C THR A 179 -3.81 -8.15 1.66
N LEU A 180 -3.40 -6.91 1.54
CA LEU A 180 -2.64 -6.21 2.58
C LEU A 180 -3.28 -4.84 2.77
N HIS A 181 -3.76 -4.56 3.97
CA HIS A 181 -4.35 -3.27 4.30
C HIS A 181 -3.23 -2.27 4.58
N VAL A 182 -3.07 -1.34 3.63
CA VAL A 182 -2.03 -0.31 3.72
C VAL A 182 -2.40 0.70 4.80
N GLY A 183 -1.54 0.84 5.79
CA GLY A 183 -1.71 1.78 6.89
C GLY A 183 -1.24 3.21 6.56
N ALA A 184 -1.63 4.17 7.40
CA ALA A 184 -1.23 5.58 7.28
C ALA A 184 0.28 5.80 7.45
N GLY A 185 0.98 4.84 8.07
CA GLY A 185 2.43 4.85 8.21
C GLY A 185 3.19 4.91 6.89
N THR A 186 2.60 4.41 5.79
CA THR A 186 3.18 4.49 4.45
C THR A 186 3.45 5.93 3.98
N PHE A 187 2.73 6.91 4.52
CA PHE A 187 2.91 8.32 4.19
C PHE A 187 3.95 9.03 5.08
N GLN A 188 4.50 8.34 6.08
CA GLN A 188 5.47 8.95 6.99
C GLN A 188 6.89 8.81 6.44
N PRO A 189 7.69 9.89 6.40
CA PRO A 189 9.09 9.81 6.04
C PRO A 189 9.89 9.11 7.15
N VAL A 190 10.98 8.47 6.78
CA VAL A 190 11.97 7.97 7.75
C VAL A 190 12.56 9.16 8.50
N ARG A 191 12.41 9.17 9.84
CA ARG A 191 12.83 10.27 10.73
C ARG A 191 14.10 9.98 11.53
N VAL A 192 14.56 8.73 11.48
CA VAL A 192 15.74 8.29 12.24
C VAL A 192 17.02 8.49 11.44
N HIS A 193 18.12 8.71 12.13
CA HIS A 193 19.45 8.85 11.51
C HIS A 193 20.07 7.50 11.16
N ARG A 194 19.75 6.45 11.91
CA ARG A 194 20.24 5.08 11.69
C ARG A 194 19.08 4.18 11.26
N LEU A 195 19.26 3.45 10.17
CA LEU A 195 18.23 2.54 9.65
C LEU A 195 17.84 1.43 10.65
N SER A 196 18.78 1.00 11.49
CA SER A 196 18.53 0.02 12.56
C SER A 196 17.56 0.50 13.65
N GLU A 197 17.34 1.81 13.73
CA GLU A 197 16.42 2.43 14.69
C GLU A 197 15.02 2.62 14.08
N HIS A 198 14.87 2.43 12.74
CA HIS A 198 13.59 2.57 12.07
C HIS A 198 12.69 1.38 12.39
N ARG A 199 11.46 1.67 12.79
CA ARG A 199 10.41 0.68 13.01
C ARG A 199 9.32 0.87 11.96
N MET A 200 8.98 -0.22 11.31
CA MET A 200 7.83 -0.25 10.39
C MET A 200 6.55 -0.43 11.21
N HIS A 201 5.49 0.27 10.80
CA HIS A 201 4.16 -0.03 11.33
C HIS A 201 3.70 -1.41 10.85
N ALA A 202 3.11 -2.19 11.76
CA ALA A 202 2.56 -3.48 11.42
C ALA A 202 1.31 -3.31 10.53
N GLU A 203 1.30 -4.01 9.41
CA GLU A 203 0.19 -4.07 8.47
C GLU A 203 -0.38 -5.48 8.40
N ARG A 204 -1.71 -5.58 8.35
CA ARG A 204 -2.40 -6.86 8.25
C ARG A 204 -2.44 -7.33 6.80
N PHE A 205 -2.11 -8.60 6.60
CA PHE A 205 -2.23 -9.22 5.29
C PHE A 205 -2.89 -10.61 5.38
N GLU A 206 -3.41 -11.07 4.25
CA GLU A 206 -3.94 -12.40 4.07
C GLU A 206 -3.53 -12.93 2.70
N ILE A 207 -2.96 -14.14 2.67
CA ILE A 207 -2.64 -14.86 1.44
C ILE A 207 -3.57 -16.06 1.32
N PRO A 208 -4.47 -16.08 0.32
CA PRO A 208 -5.34 -17.22 0.08
C PRO A 208 -4.56 -18.48 -0.30
N PRO A 209 -5.02 -19.69 0.08
CA PRO A 209 -4.41 -20.95 -0.36
C PRO A 209 -4.32 -21.06 -1.88
N ALA A 210 -5.30 -20.52 -2.62
CA ALA A 210 -5.29 -20.50 -4.08
C ALA A 210 -4.10 -19.73 -4.65
N THR A 211 -3.67 -18.63 -3.98
CA THR A 211 -2.51 -17.84 -4.38
C THR A 211 -1.21 -18.61 -4.15
N VAL A 212 -1.07 -19.29 -3.02
CA VAL A 212 0.09 -20.17 -2.76
C VAL A 212 0.18 -21.26 -3.82
N ALA A 213 -0.94 -21.92 -4.13
CA ALA A 213 -0.99 -22.94 -5.17
C ALA A 213 -0.66 -22.40 -6.57
N ALA A 214 -1.12 -21.18 -6.91
CA ALA A 214 -0.80 -20.54 -8.19
C ALA A 214 0.71 -20.25 -8.30
N ILE A 215 1.34 -19.74 -7.24
CA ILE A 215 2.79 -19.50 -7.17
C ILE A 215 3.57 -20.80 -7.36
N ALA A 216 3.16 -21.87 -6.68
CA ALA A 216 3.81 -23.18 -6.81
C ALA A 216 3.72 -23.72 -8.25
N ARG A 217 2.53 -23.64 -8.89
CA ARG A 217 2.35 -24.05 -10.30
C ARG A 217 3.20 -23.20 -11.25
N THR A 218 3.24 -21.89 -11.04
CA THR A 218 4.06 -20.97 -11.85
C THR A 218 5.53 -21.35 -11.82
N ARG A 219 6.07 -21.60 -10.63
CA ARG A 219 7.46 -22.03 -10.46
C ARG A 219 7.74 -23.41 -11.08
N ALA A 220 6.81 -24.36 -10.92
CA ALA A 220 6.96 -25.70 -11.48
C ALA A 220 7.07 -25.72 -13.01
N ARG A 221 6.48 -24.72 -13.71
CA ARG A 221 6.58 -24.58 -15.17
C ARG A 221 7.65 -23.56 -15.63
N GLY A 222 8.48 -23.03 -14.71
CA GLY A 222 9.55 -22.10 -15.02
C GLY A 222 9.09 -20.64 -15.23
N GLY A 223 7.81 -20.32 -14.97
CA GLY A 223 7.28 -18.95 -15.01
C GLY A 223 7.76 -18.09 -13.85
N LYS A 224 7.61 -16.76 -13.98
CA LYS A 224 8.04 -15.77 -13.00
C LYS A 224 6.89 -15.30 -12.13
N VAL A 225 7.16 -15.10 -10.83
CA VAL A 225 6.23 -14.48 -9.89
C VAL A 225 6.49 -12.98 -9.87
N ILE A 226 5.49 -12.19 -10.28
CA ILE A 226 5.59 -10.75 -10.44
C ILE A 226 4.67 -10.08 -9.41
N ALA A 227 5.25 -9.43 -8.43
CA ALA A 227 4.47 -8.63 -7.48
C ALA A 227 4.02 -7.30 -8.11
N VAL A 228 2.74 -7.00 -7.98
CA VAL A 228 2.19 -5.69 -8.36
C VAL A 228 2.08 -4.83 -7.10
N GLY A 229 3.04 -3.93 -6.94
CA GLY A 229 3.23 -3.06 -5.78
C GLY A 229 4.14 -3.64 -4.70
N THR A 230 4.81 -2.74 -4.00
CA THR A 230 5.66 -3.08 -2.84
C THR A 230 4.86 -3.73 -1.72
N THR A 231 3.55 -3.48 -1.63
CA THR A 231 2.64 -4.13 -0.66
C THR A 231 2.47 -5.62 -0.95
N SER A 232 2.25 -6.00 -2.22
CA SER A 232 2.20 -7.41 -2.62
C SER A 232 3.53 -8.12 -2.37
N LEU A 233 4.65 -7.46 -2.71
CA LEU A 233 5.98 -8.00 -2.44
C LEU A 233 6.18 -8.22 -0.94
N ARG A 234 5.90 -7.22 -0.08
CA ARG A 234 6.09 -7.34 1.36
C ARG A 234 5.26 -8.44 1.98
N ALA A 235 4.00 -8.59 1.57
CA ALA A 235 3.13 -9.66 2.06
C ALA A 235 3.67 -11.05 1.68
N LEU A 236 4.10 -11.25 0.43
CA LEU A 236 4.65 -12.52 -0.04
C LEU A 236 5.94 -12.89 0.68
N GLU A 237 6.87 -11.94 0.80
CA GLU A 237 8.15 -12.16 1.46
C GLU A 237 7.99 -12.38 2.97
N ALA A 238 7.07 -11.65 3.63
CA ALA A 238 6.75 -11.87 5.04
C ALA A 238 6.18 -13.28 5.29
N ALA A 239 5.26 -13.73 4.43
CA ALA A 239 4.66 -15.06 4.55
C ALA A 239 5.66 -16.21 4.25
N ALA A 240 6.81 -15.89 3.62
CA ALA A 240 7.87 -16.85 3.30
C ALA A 240 9.08 -16.77 4.24
N GLN A 241 9.07 -15.95 5.29
CA GLN A 241 10.21 -15.83 6.23
C GLN A 241 10.61 -17.15 6.89
N GLY A 242 9.66 -18.05 7.10
CA GLY A 242 9.91 -19.40 7.64
C GLY A 242 10.50 -20.40 6.65
N GLY A 243 10.86 -19.99 5.43
CA GLY A 243 11.41 -20.85 4.35
C GLY A 243 10.40 -21.15 3.26
N GLU A 244 9.19 -21.53 3.59
CA GLU A 244 8.11 -21.81 2.65
C GLU A 244 7.02 -20.74 2.70
N LEU A 245 6.44 -20.43 1.55
CA LEU A 245 5.30 -19.52 1.46
C LEU A 245 4.06 -20.16 2.10
N ARG A 246 3.50 -19.51 3.12
CA ARG A 246 2.32 -19.97 3.85
C ARG A 246 1.10 -19.15 3.50
N SER A 247 -0.05 -19.82 3.40
CA SER A 247 -1.35 -19.17 3.33
C SER A 247 -1.86 -18.78 4.72
N GLY A 248 -2.77 -17.81 4.76
CA GLY A 248 -3.45 -17.37 5.98
C GLY A 248 -3.30 -15.89 6.22
N ALA A 249 -3.90 -15.43 7.33
CA ALA A 249 -3.84 -14.06 7.80
C ALA A 249 -2.71 -13.89 8.83
N ALA A 250 -1.98 -12.79 8.73
CA ALA A 250 -0.93 -12.40 9.67
C ALA A 250 -0.73 -10.87 9.67
N GLU A 251 0.15 -10.41 10.53
CA GLU A 251 0.67 -9.02 10.49
C GLU A 251 2.14 -9.04 10.07
N THR A 252 2.58 -7.96 9.42
CA THR A 252 3.98 -7.77 9.03
C THR A 252 4.45 -6.35 9.27
N ASP A 253 5.59 -6.22 9.88
CA ASP A 253 6.40 -5.01 10.00
C ASP A 253 7.72 -5.14 9.21
N ILE A 254 7.76 -6.04 8.24
CA ILE A 254 8.97 -6.36 7.47
C ILE A 254 9.58 -5.09 6.87
N PHE A 255 10.85 -4.84 7.22
CA PHE A 255 11.66 -3.77 6.69
C PHE A 255 12.73 -4.34 5.76
N ILE A 256 12.48 -4.25 4.46
CA ILE A 256 13.38 -4.79 3.43
C ILE A 256 14.42 -3.73 3.07
N THR A 257 15.68 -4.07 3.30
CA THR A 257 16.87 -3.24 3.02
C THR A 257 17.88 -4.01 2.16
N PRO A 258 18.86 -3.34 1.54
CA PRO A 258 19.94 -4.03 0.81
C PRO A 258 20.56 -5.17 1.63
N GLY A 259 20.71 -6.34 0.99
CA GLY A 259 21.13 -7.58 1.63
C GLY A 259 19.99 -8.53 2.01
N TYR A 260 18.73 -8.13 1.80
CA TYR A 260 17.58 -9.02 1.98
C TYR A 260 17.57 -10.14 0.92
N ASP A 261 17.34 -11.38 1.37
CA ASP A 261 17.22 -12.56 0.49
C ASP A 261 15.75 -12.77 0.09
N PHE A 262 15.41 -12.37 -1.14
CA PHE A 262 14.06 -12.53 -1.68
C PHE A 262 13.76 -13.98 -2.03
N ARG A 263 12.65 -14.51 -1.56
CA ARG A 263 12.28 -15.92 -1.65
C ARG A 263 11.16 -16.22 -2.63
N VAL A 264 10.28 -15.26 -2.85
CA VAL A 264 9.04 -15.47 -3.62
C VAL A 264 9.02 -14.67 -4.91
N VAL A 265 9.40 -13.40 -4.87
CA VAL A 265 9.18 -12.46 -5.97
C VAL A 265 10.39 -12.43 -6.91
N ASP A 266 10.14 -12.65 -8.20
CA ASP A 266 11.15 -12.60 -9.26
C ASP A 266 11.21 -11.24 -9.95
N ARG A 267 10.03 -10.57 -10.11
CA ARG A 267 9.92 -9.25 -10.73
C ARG A 267 8.93 -8.38 -9.96
N LEU A 268 9.11 -7.07 -10.01
CA LEU A 268 8.28 -6.11 -9.29
C LEU A 268 7.79 -5.01 -10.22
N ILE A 269 6.47 -4.80 -10.27
CA ILE A 269 5.86 -3.61 -10.86
C ILE A 269 5.59 -2.61 -9.72
N THR A 270 6.14 -1.40 -9.82
CA THR A 270 6.00 -0.40 -8.77
C THR A 270 6.01 1.03 -9.33
N ASN A 271 5.53 2.00 -8.56
CA ASN A 271 5.68 3.42 -8.88
C ASN A 271 7.08 3.92 -8.53
N PHE A 272 7.42 5.12 -8.98
CA PHE A 272 8.60 5.84 -8.49
C PHE A 272 8.34 6.38 -7.07
N HIS A 273 9.28 6.12 -6.16
CA HIS A 273 9.17 6.44 -4.75
C HIS A 273 9.97 7.69 -4.36
N LEU A 274 9.59 8.30 -3.23
CA LEU A 274 10.28 9.46 -2.65
C LEU A 274 11.70 9.12 -2.20
N PRO A 275 12.64 10.06 -2.32
CA PRO A 275 13.92 9.99 -1.65
C PRO A 275 13.74 9.80 -0.13
N LYS A 276 14.65 9.06 0.50
CA LYS A 276 14.64 8.78 1.95
C LYS A 276 13.39 8.03 2.44
N SER A 277 12.69 7.29 1.56
CA SER A 277 11.57 6.43 1.93
C SER A 277 12.02 4.98 2.11
N THR A 278 11.28 4.24 2.94
CA THR A 278 11.45 2.78 3.10
C THR A 278 11.23 2.03 1.78
N LEU A 279 10.37 2.58 0.92
CA LEU A 279 10.05 2.00 -0.38
C LEU A 279 11.21 2.13 -1.37
N LEU A 280 11.95 3.25 -1.35
CA LEU A 280 13.17 3.39 -2.15
C LEU A 280 14.25 2.40 -1.69
N MET A 281 14.36 2.15 -0.38
CA MET A 281 15.27 1.13 0.15
C MET A 281 14.89 -0.28 -0.31
N LEU A 282 13.60 -0.61 -0.29
CA LEU A 282 13.08 -1.89 -0.75
C LEU A 282 13.43 -2.14 -2.23
N ILE A 283 13.17 -1.17 -3.13
CA ILE A 283 13.48 -1.36 -4.55
C ILE A 283 14.99 -1.39 -4.79
N SER A 284 15.80 -0.69 -3.99
CA SER A 284 17.25 -0.76 -4.03
C SER A 284 17.77 -2.12 -3.55
N ALA A 285 17.12 -2.73 -2.57
CA ALA A 285 17.41 -4.11 -2.16
C ALA A 285 17.03 -5.11 -3.26
N PHE A 286 15.93 -4.86 -3.99
CA PHE A 286 15.41 -5.76 -5.02
C PHE A 286 16.22 -5.75 -6.31
N ALA A 287 16.57 -4.59 -6.82
CA ALA A 287 17.19 -4.43 -8.14
C ALA A 287 18.64 -3.89 -8.11
N GLY A 288 19.22 -3.75 -6.90
CA GLY A 288 20.56 -3.20 -6.72
C GLY A 288 20.57 -1.67 -6.62
N LEU A 289 21.33 -1.14 -5.66
CA LEU A 289 21.35 0.30 -5.34
C LEU A 289 21.81 1.16 -6.53
N GLU A 290 22.94 0.82 -7.15
CA GLU A 290 23.51 1.62 -8.24
C GLU A 290 22.63 1.54 -9.51
N THR A 291 22.02 0.40 -9.76
CA THR A 291 21.10 0.19 -10.89
C THR A 291 19.83 1.03 -10.71
N VAL A 292 19.27 1.06 -9.49
CA VAL A 292 18.11 1.90 -9.15
C VAL A 292 18.46 3.38 -9.25
N ARG A 293 19.66 3.81 -8.81
CA ARG A 293 20.13 5.20 -9.00
C ARG A 293 20.16 5.58 -10.47
N GLY A 294 20.78 4.75 -11.30
CA GLY A 294 20.83 4.96 -12.75
C GLY A 294 19.43 5.06 -13.38
N ALA A 295 18.49 4.21 -12.92
CA ALA A 295 17.10 4.25 -13.37
C ALA A 295 16.39 5.57 -12.96
N TYR A 296 16.64 6.08 -11.75
CA TYR A 296 16.09 7.35 -11.29
C TYR A 296 16.68 8.55 -12.04
N ASP A 297 17.99 8.57 -12.28
CA ASP A 297 18.64 9.59 -13.09
C ASP A 297 18.10 9.61 -14.53
N HIS A 298 17.88 8.43 -15.13
CA HIS A 298 17.23 8.30 -16.43
C HIS A 298 15.80 8.84 -16.38
N ALA A 299 15.01 8.43 -15.40
CA ALA A 299 13.62 8.85 -15.24
C ALA A 299 13.49 10.38 -15.09
N ILE A 300 14.40 11.03 -14.33
CA ILE A 300 14.44 12.48 -14.17
C ILE A 300 14.76 13.15 -15.51
N ARG A 301 15.81 12.70 -16.23
CA ARG A 301 16.17 13.24 -17.55
C ARG A 301 15.05 13.09 -18.57
N GLN A 302 14.34 11.94 -18.54
CA GLN A 302 13.22 11.65 -19.42
C GLN A 302 11.88 12.23 -18.93
N ARG A 303 11.87 12.99 -17.83
CA ARG A 303 10.68 13.62 -17.25
C ARG A 303 9.56 12.63 -16.94
N TYR A 304 9.88 11.51 -16.31
CA TYR A 304 8.90 10.61 -15.72
C TYR A 304 8.16 11.30 -14.57
N ARG A 305 6.90 10.97 -14.42
CA ARG A 305 6.08 11.45 -13.30
C ARG A 305 6.27 10.52 -12.11
N PHE A 306 6.38 11.10 -10.92
CA PHE A 306 6.63 10.38 -9.69
C PHE A 306 5.34 10.26 -8.85
N PHE A 307 5.36 9.40 -7.84
CA PHE A 307 4.32 9.17 -6.83
C PHE A 307 3.09 8.41 -7.34
N SER A 308 1.97 8.48 -6.58
CA SER A 308 0.78 7.62 -6.75
C SER A 308 0.13 7.71 -8.12
N TYR A 309 0.06 8.91 -8.71
CA TYR A 309 -0.51 9.13 -10.04
C TYR A 309 0.56 9.31 -11.13
N GLY A 310 1.79 8.91 -10.81
CA GLY A 310 2.93 9.00 -11.70
C GLY A 310 3.00 7.88 -12.73
N ASP A 311 4.22 7.56 -13.10
CA ASP A 311 4.56 6.48 -14.03
C ASP A 311 5.07 5.27 -13.23
N ALA A 312 5.34 4.14 -13.89
CA ALA A 312 5.70 2.89 -13.24
C ALA A 312 7.08 2.39 -13.66
N MET A 313 7.62 1.46 -12.88
CA MET A 313 8.80 0.66 -13.18
C MET A 313 8.44 -0.83 -13.19
N LEU A 314 9.11 -1.60 -14.05
CA LEU A 314 9.16 -3.06 -14.02
C LEU A 314 10.60 -3.47 -13.73
N LEU A 315 10.82 -3.97 -12.51
CA LEU A 315 12.14 -4.32 -11.99
C LEU A 315 12.32 -5.83 -12.02
N THR A 316 13.46 -6.30 -12.49
CA THR A 316 13.92 -7.70 -12.31
C THR A 316 14.82 -7.76 -11.08
N ARG A 317 14.70 -8.84 -10.30
CA ARG A 317 15.53 -9.09 -9.12
C ARG A 317 17.00 -9.23 -9.55
N HIS A 318 17.86 -8.57 -8.78
CA HIS A 318 19.33 -8.66 -8.94
C HIS A 318 19.86 -9.99 -8.43
#